data_06644bc2a17566802535384965f04ce3
#
_entry.id   06644bc2a17566802535384965f04ce3
#
_cell.length_a   1.000
_cell.length_b   1.000
_cell.length_c   1.000
_cell.angle_alpha   90.00
_cell.angle_beta   90.00
_cell.angle_gamma   90.00
#
_symmetry.space_group_name_H-M   'P 1'
#
loop_
_entity.id
_entity.type
_entity.pdbx_description
1 polymer ?
#
loop_
_entity_poly.entity_id
_entity_poly.type
_entity_poly.pdbx_seq_one_letter_code
_entity_poly.pdbx_strand_id
1 'polypeptide(L)'
;MKNILLFFSLIALPLAGCEQVIDYELEQGTEKIVIEGLVTDQPGPYTVRVSRTLGYLQNGRTPGIADAEVTNSDDKGHSEVLQAKGEGIYQTSELVGTIGNTYFFKVKVNGQEYTSQSYLKPVSILDSVTYKFKEKNAETDEGYYATIYFQEPKGKGDYYRFNIWVNEEPEDDIVAINDEVYDGNYGDPEIDISLKKGDKLRVEMLSLDRAGYDFLRVLGTMQYYTGGPFDAPPSNAPSNISNGAIGYFGASAVTIINSTVK
;
A
#
# COMPACT_ATOMS: atom_id res chain seq x y z
N MET A 1 -57.21 25.49 24.92
CA MET A 1 -56.89 24.95 23.58
C MET A 1 -56.30 26.01 22.66
N LYS A 2 -56.73 27.28 22.66
CA LYS A 2 -56.13 28.32 21.77
C LYS A 2 -54.66 28.65 22.05
N ASN A 3 -54.23 28.59 23.31
CA ASN A 3 -52.82 28.87 23.70
C ASN A 3 -51.85 27.73 23.43
N ILE A 4 -52.33 26.47 23.35
CA ILE A 4 -51.52 25.30 23.00
C ILE A 4 -51.19 25.29 21.50
N LEU A 5 -52.12 25.72 20.65
CA LEU A 5 -51.91 25.84 19.21
C LEU A 5 -50.89 26.93 18.88
N LEU A 6 -50.84 28.05 19.63
CA LEU A 6 -49.88 29.12 19.46
C LEU A 6 -48.45 28.66 19.86
N PHE A 7 -48.32 27.82 20.89
CA PHE A 7 -47.05 27.28 21.34
C PHE A 7 -46.47 26.25 20.35
N PHE A 8 -47.33 25.45 19.72
CA PHE A 8 -46.90 24.49 18.67
C PHE A 8 -46.50 25.19 17.38
N SER A 9 -47.11 26.33 17.02
CA SER A 9 -46.74 27.12 15.85
C SER A 9 -45.38 27.80 16.00
N LEU A 10 -44.98 28.15 17.23
CA LEU A 10 -43.69 28.82 17.49
C LEU A 10 -42.51 27.87 17.48
N ILE A 11 -42.71 26.56 17.72
CA ILE A 11 -41.67 25.52 17.69
C ILE A 11 -41.39 25.05 16.26
N ALA A 12 -42.29 25.26 15.30
CA ALA A 12 -42.12 24.82 13.91
C ALA A 12 -41.27 25.78 13.02
N LEU A 13 -41.04 27.01 13.48
CA LEU A 13 -40.29 28.03 12.70
C LEU A 13 -38.76 27.81 12.55
N PRO A 14 -38.04 27.16 13.46
CA PRO A 14 -36.59 27.00 13.29
C PRO A 14 -36.15 25.83 12.39
N LEU A 15 -37.08 25.06 11.83
CA LEU A 15 -36.75 23.90 10.98
C LEU A 15 -36.64 24.22 9.47
N ALA A 16 -36.86 25.48 9.07
CA ALA A 16 -36.60 25.94 7.71
C ALA A 16 -35.14 26.36 7.58
N GLY A 17 -34.21 25.42 7.69
CA GLY A 17 -32.80 25.62 7.32
C GLY A 17 -32.70 25.72 5.80
N CYS A 18 -32.30 26.87 5.26
CA CYS A 18 -31.88 26.96 3.86
C CYS A 18 -30.55 26.21 3.71
N GLU A 19 -30.52 25.11 2.98
CA GLU A 19 -29.30 24.58 2.45
C GLU A 19 -28.79 25.54 1.38
N GLN A 20 -27.70 26.22 1.67
CA GLN A 20 -27.00 27.01 0.67
C GLN A 20 -25.97 26.07 0.06
N VAL A 21 -26.18 25.68 -1.17
CA VAL A 21 -25.16 24.99 -1.97
C VAL A 21 -24.02 25.97 -2.20
N ILE A 22 -22.88 25.71 -1.58
CA ILE A 22 -21.65 26.48 -1.84
C ILE A 22 -21.03 25.89 -3.10
N ASP A 23 -21.14 26.59 -4.22
CA ASP A 23 -20.35 26.30 -5.42
C ASP A 23 -18.89 26.69 -5.13
N TYR A 24 -18.11 25.73 -4.66
CA TYR A 24 -16.68 25.90 -4.46
C TYR A 24 -15.94 25.38 -5.68
N GLU A 25 -15.37 26.28 -6.48
CA GLU A 25 -14.45 25.88 -7.56
C GLU A 25 -13.17 25.37 -6.93
N LEU A 26 -13.00 24.04 -6.93
CA LEU A 26 -11.75 23.41 -6.54
C LEU A 26 -10.68 23.75 -7.57
N GLU A 27 -9.60 24.40 -7.14
CA GLU A 27 -8.42 24.56 -7.99
C GLU A 27 -7.96 23.16 -8.44
N GLN A 28 -7.92 22.95 -9.76
CA GLN A 28 -7.40 21.72 -10.30
C GLN A 28 -5.91 21.65 -10.02
N GLY A 29 -5.49 20.70 -9.20
CA GLY A 29 -4.08 20.46 -8.93
C GLY A 29 -3.33 20.15 -10.23
N THR A 30 -2.06 20.54 -10.29
CA THR A 30 -1.18 20.24 -11.43
C THR A 30 -1.07 18.71 -11.58
N GLU A 31 -1.28 18.21 -12.79
CA GLU A 31 -1.09 16.80 -13.13
C GLU A 31 0.34 16.36 -12.80
N LYS A 32 0.49 15.25 -12.09
CA LYS A 32 1.78 14.67 -11.69
C LYS A 32 2.00 13.33 -12.33
N ILE A 33 3.27 13.00 -12.59
CA ILE A 33 3.69 11.65 -12.96
C ILE A 33 3.61 10.76 -11.73
N VAL A 34 3.05 9.57 -11.92
CA VAL A 34 2.97 8.51 -10.91
C VAL A 34 3.82 7.34 -11.37
N ILE A 35 4.72 6.87 -10.52
CA ILE A 35 5.62 5.75 -10.82
C ILE A 35 5.51 4.75 -9.69
N GLU A 36 5.22 3.49 -10.04
CA GLU A 36 5.09 2.38 -9.12
C GLU A 36 5.91 1.20 -9.64
N GLY A 37 6.81 0.68 -8.83
CA GLY A 37 7.65 -0.44 -9.23
C GLY A 37 8.27 -1.16 -8.04
N LEU A 38 8.47 -2.47 -8.21
CA LEU A 38 9.09 -3.32 -7.20
C LEU A 38 9.98 -4.34 -7.89
N VAL A 39 11.22 -4.47 -7.40
CA VAL A 39 12.13 -5.57 -7.70
C VAL A 39 12.15 -6.50 -6.50
N THR A 40 12.16 -7.82 -6.73
CA THR A 40 12.27 -8.79 -5.64
C THR A 40 13.39 -9.79 -5.92
N ASP A 41 13.73 -10.62 -4.95
CA ASP A 41 14.62 -11.78 -5.10
C ASP A 41 13.91 -13.00 -5.72
N GLN A 42 12.62 -12.88 -6.03
CA GLN A 42 11.84 -13.93 -6.69
C GLN A 42 11.96 -13.81 -8.22
N PRO A 43 11.76 -14.89 -9.00
CA PRO A 43 11.74 -14.80 -10.46
C PRO A 43 10.75 -13.76 -10.99
N GLY A 44 11.21 -12.95 -11.97
CA GLY A 44 10.37 -11.99 -12.68
C GLY A 44 9.35 -12.62 -13.65
N PRO A 45 8.73 -11.83 -14.55
CA PRO A 45 9.06 -10.44 -14.83
C PRO A 45 8.52 -9.46 -13.78
N TYR A 46 9.28 -8.43 -13.44
CA TYR A 46 8.81 -7.35 -12.58
C TYR A 46 8.10 -6.29 -13.40
N THR A 47 7.05 -5.74 -12.82
CA THR A 47 6.22 -4.74 -13.47
C THR A 47 6.46 -3.36 -12.87
N VAL A 48 6.64 -2.39 -13.74
CA VAL A 48 6.64 -0.97 -13.41
C VAL A 48 5.46 -0.32 -14.10
N ARG A 49 4.70 0.47 -13.39
CA ARG A 49 3.63 1.29 -13.93
C ARG A 49 4.04 2.74 -13.94
N VAL A 50 3.89 3.40 -15.09
CA VAL A 50 4.05 4.84 -15.27
C VAL A 50 2.72 5.43 -15.70
N SER A 51 2.16 6.34 -14.92
CA SER A 51 0.85 6.93 -15.17
C SER A 51 0.82 8.40 -14.77
N ARG A 52 -0.35 9.03 -14.90
CA ARG A 52 -0.60 10.41 -14.48
C ARG A 52 -1.73 10.44 -13.47
N THR A 53 -1.69 11.43 -12.55
CA THR A 53 -2.82 11.67 -11.65
C THR A 53 -4.06 12.07 -12.43
N LEU A 54 -5.22 11.73 -11.89
CA LEU A 54 -6.50 12.26 -12.35
C LEU A 54 -6.83 13.56 -11.62
N GLY A 55 -7.58 14.43 -12.28
CA GLY A 55 -8.20 15.57 -11.59
C GLY A 55 -9.22 15.09 -10.55
N TYR A 56 -9.38 15.84 -9.46
CA TYR A 56 -10.23 15.47 -8.32
C TYR A 56 -11.67 15.06 -8.70
N LEU A 57 -12.24 15.68 -9.73
CA LEU A 57 -13.60 15.39 -10.21
C LEU A 57 -13.67 14.28 -11.26
N GLN A 58 -12.52 13.72 -11.66
CA GLN A 58 -12.46 12.67 -12.66
C GLN A 58 -12.46 11.30 -11.98
N ASN A 59 -13.42 10.47 -12.32
CA ASN A 59 -13.49 9.09 -11.86
C ASN A 59 -12.92 8.16 -12.94
N GLY A 60 -12.22 7.11 -12.52
CA GLY A 60 -11.73 6.07 -13.40
C GLY A 60 -10.27 5.68 -13.16
N ARG A 61 -9.74 4.90 -14.08
CA ARG A 61 -8.37 4.42 -14.00
C ARG A 61 -7.41 5.54 -14.41
N THR A 62 -6.34 5.74 -13.66
CA THR A 62 -5.28 6.70 -13.99
C THR A 62 -4.68 6.42 -15.37
N PRO A 63 -4.56 7.44 -16.26
CA PRO A 63 -4.03 7.26 -17.61
C PRO A 63 -2.58 6.76 -17.58
N GLY A 64 -2.32 5.64 -18.23
CA GLY A 64 -0.96 5.12 -18.40
C GLY A 64 -0.17 5.91 -19.45
N ILE A 65 1.13 6.01 -19.24
CA ILE A 65 2.07 6.65 -20.17
C ILE A 65 2.80 5.53 -20.94
N ALA A 66 2.53 5.41 -22.22
CA ALA A 66 3.02 4.31 -23.06
C ALA A 66 4.38 4.59 -23.74
N ASP A 67 4.84 5.84 -23.75
CA ASP A 67 6.02 6.32 -24.47
C ASP A 67 7.18 6.68 -23.52
N ALA A 68 7.19 6.17 -22.29
CA ALA A 68 8.30 6.34 -21.37
C ALA A 68 9.47 5.38 -21.72
N GLU A 69 10.70 5.85 -21.51
CA GLU A 69 11.88 4.98 -21.45
C GLU A 69 12.12 4.62 -19.98
N VAL A 70 12.00 3.34 -19.65
CA VAL A 70 12.13 2.84 -18.28
C VAL A 70 13.36 1.95 -18.18
N THR A 71 14.29 2.27 -17.28
CA THR A 71 15.52 1.51 -17.06
C THR A 71 15.62 1.12 -15.59
N ASN A 72 16.00 -0.13 -15.33
CA ASN A 72 16.41 -0.62 -14.02
C ASN A 72 17.88 -1.05 -14.08
N SER A 73 18.65 -0.74 -13.05
CA SER A 73 20.06 -1.15 -12.94
C SER A 73 20.42 -1.43 -11.49
N ASP A 74 21.54 -2.09 -11.26
CA ASP A 74 22.05 -2.36 -9.91
C ASP A 74 23.47 -1.76 -9.71
N ASP A 75 23.95 -1.81 -8.47
CA ASP A 75 25.29 -1.35 -8.08
C ASP A 75 26.42 -2.32 -8.50
N LYS A 76 26.10 -3.42 -9.20
CA LYS A 76 27.06 -4.38 -9.78
C LYS A 76 27.27 -4.17 -11.29
N GLY A 77 26.56 -3.20 -11.88
CA GLY A 77 26.70 -2.83 -13.28
C GLY A 77 25.74 -3.54 -14.23
N HIS A 78 24.78 -4.31 -13.72
CA HIS A 78 23.71 -4.81 -14.56
C HIS A 78 22.72 -3.66 -14.86
N SER A 79 22.23 -3.64 -16.09
CA SER A 79 21.24 -2.63 -16.52
C SER A 79 20.33 -3.22 -17.58
N GLU A 80 19.06 -2.96 -17.46
CA GLU A 80 18.03 -3.43 -18.37
C GLU A 80 17.04 -2.30 -18.71
N VAL A 81 16.74 -2.13 -20.01
CA VAL A 81 15.62 -1.29 -20.46
C VAL A 81 14.37 -2.15 -20.48
N LEU A 82 13.35 -1.74 -19.75
CA LEU A 82 12.12 -2.50 -19.59
C LEU A 82 11.28 -2.46 -20.87
N GLN A 83 10.60 -3.57 -21.16
CA GLN A 83 9.74 -3.72 -22.30
C GLN A 83 8.35 -3.11 -22.05
N ALA A 84 7.93 -2.18 -22.91
CA ALA A 84 6.56 -1.65 -22.86
C ALA A 84 5.53 -2.73 -23.21
N LYS A 85 4.49 -2.84 -22.38
CA LYS A 85 3.36 -3.78 -22.53
C LYS A 85 2.03 -3.07 -22.79
N GLY A 86 2.08 -1.76 -22.99
CA GLY A 86 0.90 -0.91 -23.18
C GLY A 86 0.33 -0.35 -21.88
N GLU A 87 -0.55 0.62 -21.97
CA GLU A 87 -1.25 1.25 -20.84
C GLU A 87 -0.35 1.72 -19.67
N GLY A 88 0.89 2.12 -19.99
CA GLY A 88 1.87 2.56 -18.98
C GLY A 88 2.51 1.42 -18.18
N ILE A 89 2.38 0.19 -18.64
CA ILE A 89 3.00 -0.99 -18.05
C ILE A 89 4.33 -1.28 -18.76
N TYR A 90 5.38 -1.48 -17.97
CA TYR A 90 6.73 -1.85 -18.40
C TYR A 90 7.20 -3.06 -17.61
N GLN A 91 7.86 -4.00 -18.27
CA GLN A 91 8.29 -5.24 -17.64
C GLN A 91 9.77 -5.54 -17.89
N THR A 92 10.44 -6.07 -16.86
CA THR A 92 11.77 -6.66 -17.00
C THR A 92 11.69 -7.96 -17.81
N SER A 93 12.79 -8.39 -18.38
CA SER A 93 12.92 -9.68 -19.06
C SER A 93 13.89 -10.65 -18.36
N GLU A 94 14.98 -10.16 -17.84
CA GLU A 94 16.06 -11.00 -17.31
C GLU A 94 16.44 -10.66 -15.85
N LEU A 95 16.17 -9.44 -15.41
CA LEU A 95 16.59 -8.97 -14.09
C LEU A 95 15.91 -9.77 -12.99
N VAL A 96 16.73 -10.31 -12.08
CA VAL A 96 16.29 -10.91 -10.80
C VAL A 96 17.02 -10.20 -9.68
N GLY A 97 16.29 -9.80 -8.65
CA GLY A 97 16.85 -9.11 -7.50
C GLY A 97 17.80 -10.01 -6.71
N THR A 98 18.88 -9.42 -6.24
CA THR A 98 19.87 -10.08 -5.39
C THR A 98 19.95 -9.35 -4.05
N ILE A 99 19.78 -10.07 -2.96
CA ILE A 99 19.90 -9.53 -1.60
C ILE A 99 21.28 -8.89 -1.43
N GLY A 100 21.30 -7.67 -0.89
CA GLY A 100 22.52 -6.89 -0.66
C GLY A 100 22.89 -5.94 -1.81
N ASN A 101 22.18 -5.96 -2.94
CA ASN A 101 22.39 -5.00 -4.02
C ASN A 101 21.48 -3.78 -3.83
N THR A 102 21.95 -2.63 -4.35
CA THR A 102 21.12 -1.43 -4.51
C THR A 102 20.65 -1.35 -5.94
N TYR A 103 19.34 -1.17 -6.11
CA TYR A 103 18.67 -1.01 -7.39
C TYR A 103 18.40 0.45 -7.67
N PHE A 104 18.72 0.89 -8.90
CA PHE A 104 18.52 2.24 -9.40
C PHE A 104 17.46 2.20 -10.50
N PHE A 105 16.52 3.08 -10.40
CA PHE A 105 15.42 3.18 -11.32
C PHE A 105 15.45 4.53 -12.02
N LYS A 106 15.18 4.53 -13.33
CA LYS A 106 15.15 5.72 -14.16
C LYS A 106 13.99 5.64 -15.14
N VAL A 107 13.20 6.71 -15.17
CA VAL A 107 12.12 6.92 -16.14
C VAL A 107 12.34 8.24 -16.86
N LYS A 108 12.26 8.21 -18.19
CA LYS A 108 12.24 9.43 -19.01
C LYS A 108 10.89 9.56 -19.68
N VAL A 109 10.25 10.70 -19.45
CA VAL A 109 8.95 11.08 -20.03
C VAL A 109 9.04 12.51 -20.51
N ASN A 110 8.69 12.77 -21.78
CA ASN A 110 8.68 14.11 -22.36
C ASN A 110 9.96 14.93 -22.13
N GLY A 111 11.13 14.27 -22.18
CA GLY A 111 12.42 14.90 -21.96
C GLY A 111 12.78 15.16 -20.49
N GLN A 112 11.90 14.82 -19.56
CA GLN A 112 12.18 14.89 -18.11
C GLN A 112 12.57 13.52 -17.56
N GLU A 113 13.57 13.50 -16.68
CA GLU A 113 14.08 12.29 -16.04
C GLU A 113 13.62 12.21 -14.58
N TYR A 114 13.14 11.03 -14.17
CA TYR A 114 12.75 10.70 -12.83
C TYR A 114 13.60 9.53 -12.36
N THR A 115 14.16 9.62 -11.16
CA THR A 115 15.05 8.60 -10.62
C THR A 115 14.63 8.20 -9.21
N SER A 116 14.96 6.97 -8.85
CA SER A 116 14.84 6.46 -7.50
C SER A 116 15.91 5.40 -7.24
N GLN A 117 16.10 5.05 -5.98
CA GLN A 117 16.92 3.91 -5.59
C GLN A 117 16.31 3.20 -4.39
N SER A 118 16.56 1.90 -4.28
CA SER A 118 16.17 1.09 -3.12
C SER A 118 17.21 -0.02 -2.90
N TYR A 119 17.55 -0.27 -1.65
CA TYR A 119 18.43 -1.34 -1.24
C TYR A 119 17.63 -2.60 -0.92
N LEU A 120 17.97 -3.73 -1.55
CA LEU A 120 17.31 -5.00 -1.33
C LEU A 120 17.83 -5.64 -0.03
N LYS A 121 17.14 -5.35 1.08
CA LYS A 121 17.44 -5.91 2.38
C LYS A 121 17.06 -7.40 2.46
N PRO A 122 17.74 -8.19 3.27
CA PRO A 122 17.24 -9.53 3.61
C PRO A 122 15.90 -9.45 4.33
N VAL A 123 15.17 -10.56 4.37
CA VAL A 123 13.93 -10.73 5.11
C VAL A 123 14.03 -11.96 5.99
N SER A 124 13.40 -11.92 7.16
CA SER A 124 13.31 -13.07 8.06
C SER A 124 12.45 -14.18 7.45
N ILE A 125 12.79 -15.43 7.72
CA ILE A 125 11.98 -16.57 7.26
C ILE A 125 10.70 -16.65 8.11
N LEU A 126 9.56 -16.83 7.47
CA LEU A 126 8.31 -17.14 8.14
C LEU A 126 8.33 -18.59 8.64
N ASP A 127 8.27 -18.77 9.97
CA ASP A 127 8.44 -20.08 10.60
C ASP A 127 7.16 -20.90 10.62
N SER A 128 6.07 -20.28 11.08
CA SER A 128 4.80 -20.98 11.30
C SER A 128 3.60 -20.03 11.32
N VAL A 129 2.42 -20.63 11.23
CA VAL A 129 1.13 -19.96 11.37
C VAL A 129 0.29 -20.73 12.37
N THR A 130 -0.30 -20.03 13.33
CA THR A 130 -1.30 -20.60 14.25
C THR A 130 -2.64 -19.90 14.05
N TYR A 131 -3.71 -20.56 14.46
CA TYR A 131 -5.07 -20.04 14.33
C TYR A 131 -5.77 -20.06 15.68
N LYS A 132 -6.45 -18.95 16.00
CA LYS A 132 -7.29 -18.81 17.18
C LYS A 132 -8.70 -18.44 16.77
N PHE A 133 -9.69 -19.22 17.23
CA PHE A 133 -11.08 -18.87 17.02
C PHE A 133 -11.48 -17.70 17.94
N LYS A 134 -12.14 -16.70 17.38
CA LYS A 134 -12.73 -15.58 18.12
C LYS A 134 -14.24 -15.56 17.87
N GLU A 135 -15.00 -15.33 18.93
CA GLU A 135 -16.43 -15.08 18.85
C GLU A 135 -16.68 -13.63 18.42
N LYS A 136 -17.79 -13.39 17.75
CA LYS A 136 -18.20 -12.05 17.34
C LYS A 136 -18.35 -11.13 18.53
N ASN A 137 -17.77 -9.92 18.44
CA ASN A 137 -17.97 -8.82 19.36
C ASN A 137 -18.08 -7.48 18.61
N ALA A 138 -17.95 -6.33 19.30
CA ALA A 138 -18.08 -5.01 18.68
C ALA A 138 -16.94 -4.67 17.70
N GLU A 139 -15.77 -5.29 17.86
CA GLU A 139 -14.54 -4.97 17.11
C GLU A 139 -14.09 -6.12 16.19
N THR A 140 -14.65 -7.32 16.38
CA THR A 140 -14.14 -8.55 15.75
C THR A 140 -15.29 -9.39 15.22
N ASP A 141 -15.25 -9.80 13.97
CA ASP A 141 -16.15 -10.79 13.42
C ASP A 141 -15.82 -12.21 13.92
N GLU A 142 -16.84 -13.10 13.92
CA GLU A 142 -16.64 -14.50 14.27
C GLU A 142 -15.77 -15.20 13.22
N GLY A 143 -14.73 -15.91 13.68
CA GLY A 143 -13.87 -16.70 12.79
C GLY A 143 -12.52 -17.05 13.40
N TYR A 144 -11.67 -17.64 12.56
CA TYR A 144 -10.29 -17.94 12.90
C TYR A 144 -9.38 -16.81 12.50
N TYR A 145 -8.51 -16.38 13.40
CA TYR A 145 -7.52 -15.33 13.18
C TYR A 145 -6.14 -15.97 13.17
N ALA A 146 -5.34 -15.62 12.17
CA ALA A 146 -4.00 -16.17 11.99
C ALA A 146 -2.97 -15.33 12.73
N THR A 147 -2.06 -15.97 13.46
CA THR A 147 -0.83 -15.37 13.98
C THR A 147 0.35 -15.91 13.19
N ILE A 148 1.18 -15.02 12.66
CA ILE A 148 2.35 -15.34 11.85
C ILE A 148 3.59 -15.25 12.72
N TYR A 149 4.47 -16.24 12.66
CA TYR A 149 5.67 -16.30 13.49
C TYR A 149 6.94 -16.20 12.65
N PHE A 150 7.88 -15.39 13.11
CA PHE A 150 9.22 -15.28 12.54
C PHE A 150 10.23 -14.80 13.59
N GLN A 151 11.52 -15.17 13.42
CA GLN A 151 12.58 -14.65 14.28
C GLN A 151 13.09 -13.34 13.72
N GLU A 152 12.89 -12.25 14.44
CA GLU A 152 13.43 -10.94 14.10
C GLU A 152 14.93 -10.89 14.39
N PRO A 153 15.79 -10.47 13.45
CA PRO A 153 17.18 -10.21 13.72
C PRO A 153 17.37 -9.10 14.75
N LYS A 154 18.47 -9.12 15.47
CA LYS A 154 18.82 -8.03 16.37
C LYS A 154 19.38 -6.85 15.59
N GLY A 155 18.83 -5.67 15.79
CA GLY A 155 19.29 -4.41 15.19
C GLY A 155 18.12 -3.65 14.59
N LYS A 156 17.82 -2.48 15.10
CA LYS A 156 16.70 -1.65 14.68
C LYS A 156 16.78 -1.16 13.23
N GLY A 157 15.63 -0.97 12.63
CA GLY A 157 15.48 -0.38 11.30
C GLY A 157 15.07 -1.37 10.24
N ASP A 158 14.49 -2.48 10.63
CA ASP A 158 13.85 -3.42 9.75
C ASP A 158 12.36 -3.11 9.61
N TYR A 159 11.87 -3.19 8.41
CA TYR A 159 10.50 -2.88 8.04
C TYR A 159 9.99 -3.97 7.13
N TYR A 160 8.72 -4.32 7.30
CA TYR A 160 8.10 -5.42 6.58
C TYR A 160 6.72 -5.02 6.04
N ARG A 161 6.39 -5.55 4.87
CA ARG A 161 5.03 -5.58 4.32
C ARG A 161 4.54 -7.02 4.30
N PHE A 162 3.28 -7.22 4.67
CA PHE A 162 2.60 -8.49 4.45
C PHE A 162 1.60 -8.35 3.31
N ASN A 163 1.73 -9.21 2.31
CA ASN A 163 0.69 -9.46 1.33
C ASN A 163 -0.02 -10.76 1.70
N ILE A 164 -1.33 -10.74 1.66
CA ILE A 164 -2.17 -11.82 2.16
C ILE A 164 -3.12 -12.26 1.06
N TRP A 165 -3.30 -13.56 0.92
CA TRP A 165 -4.31 -14.17 0.05
C TRP A 165 -5.10 -15.18 0.84
N VAL A 166 -6.43 -15.14 0.67
CA VAL A 166 -7.37 -16.13 1.20
C VAL A 166 -8.02 -16.85 0.02
N ASN A 167 -7.86 -18.18 -0.05
CA ASN A 167 -8.39 -18.98 -1.16
C ASN A 167 -7.95 -18.49 -2.56
N GLU A 168 -6.69 -18.05 -2.68
CA GLU A 168 -6.08 -17.51 -3.90
C GLU A 168 -6.53 -16.08 -4.28
N GLU A 169 -7.48 -15.49 -3.53
CA GLU A 169 -7.90 -14.10 -3.71
C GLU A 169 -7.04 -13.18 -2.82
N PRO A 170 -6.47 -12.10 -3.37
CA PRO A 170 -5.68 -11.16 -2.59
C PRO A 170 -6.57 -10.32 -1.66
N GLU A 171 -6.04 -10.03 -0.48
CA GLU A 171 -6.62 -9.06 0.44
C GLU A 171 -6.07 -7.67 0.14
N ASP A 172 -6.94 -6.67 0.13
CA ASP A 172 -6.60 -5.31 -0.27
C ASP A 172 -5.92 -4.49 0.85
N ASP A 173 -5.89 -5.01 2.08
CA ASP A 173 -5.36 -4.29 3.23
C ASP A 173 -3.84 -4.09 3.14
N ILE A 174 -3.40 -2.87 3.38
CA ILE A 174 -1.98 -2.52 3.44
C ILE A 174 -1.46 -2.78 4.85
N VAL A 175 -0.77 -3.90 5.03
CA VAL A 175 -0.15 -4.26 6.31
C VAL A 175 1.35 -4.00 6.23
N ALA A 176 1.81 -2.94 6.90
CA ALA A 176 3.24 -2.62 7.02
C ALA A 176 3.60 -2.42 8.50
N ILE A 177 4.63 -3.11 8.95
CA ILE A 177 5.13 -3.05 10.34
C ILE A 177 6.60 -2.65 10.40
N ASN A 178 7.04 -2.19 11.56
CA ASN A 178 8.46 -1.98 11.90
C ASN A 178 8.89 -2.96 13.00
N ASP A 179 10.17 -3.02 13.23
CA ASP A 179 10.81 -3.91 14.21
C ASP A 179 10.80 -3.37 15.65
N GLU A 180 10.22 -2.18 15.93
CA GLU A 180 10.31 -1.53 17.24
C GLU A 180 9.84 -2.42 18.40
N VAL A 181 8.87 -3.29 18.14
CA VAL A 181 8.31 -4.22 19.13
C VAL A 181 9.04 -5.56 19.15
N TYR A 182 9.64 -5.97 18.03
CA TYR A 182 10.18 -7.31 17.83
C TYR A 182 11.70 -7.38 17.80
N ASP A 183 12.45 -6.25 17.81
CA ASP A 183 13.92 -6.19 17.65
C ASP A 183 14.65 -7.26 18.46
N GLY A 184 15.23 -8.24 17.78
CA GLY A 184 15.95 -9.38 18.35
C GLY A 184 15.08 -10.45 19.01
N ASN A 185 13.74 -10.32 18.95
CA ASN A 185 12.78 -11.23 19.56
C ASN A 185 12.00 -11.99 18.49
N TYR A 186 11.10 -12.85 18.98
CA TYR A 186 10.17 -13.56 18.12
C TYR A 186 8.99 -12.65 17.78
N GLY A 187 8.76 -12.40 16.49
CA GLY A 187 7.60 -11.65 16.01
C GLY A 187 6.38 -12.56 15.90
N ASP A 188 5.22 -12.04 16.31
CA ASP A 188 3.94 -12.76 16.32
C ASP A 188 2.75 -11.87 15.90
N PRO A 189 2.85 -11.11 14.79
CA PRO A 189 1.74 -10.28 14.34
C PRO A 189 0.51 -11.14 14.01
N GLU A 190 -0.65 -10.69 14.48
CA GLU A 190 -1.94 -11.27 14.12
C GLU A 190 -2.47 -10.58 12.86
N ILE A 191 -3.03 -11.38 11.94
CA ILE A 191 -3.72 -10.88 10.75
C ILE A 191 -5.19 -10.65 11.12
N ASP A 192 -5.66 -9.42 10.93
CA ASP A 192 -7.05 -9.03 11.23
C ASP A 192 -8.00 -9.38 10.09
N ILE A 193 -8.06 -10.67 9.77
CA ILE A 193 -8.95 -11.25 8.75
C ILE A 193 -9.68 -12.43 9.39
N SER A 194 -11.02 -12.41 9.33
CA SER A 194 -11.85 -13.52 9.79
C SER A 194 -11.86 -14.66 8.77
N LEU A 195 -11.22 -15.77 9.10
CA LEU A 195 -11.09 -16.96 8.27
C LEU A 195 -12.08 -18.06 8.72
N LYS A 196 -12.41 -18.94 7.78
CA LYS A 196 -13.24 -20.13 8.04
C LYS A 196 -12.40 -21.39 8.04
N LYS A 197 -12.87 -22.41 8.74
CA LYS A 197 -12.26 -23.73 8.69
C LYS A 197 -12.20 -24.25 7.25
N GLY A 198 -11.00 -24.68 6.83
CA GLY A 198 -10.71 -25.13 5.47
C GLY A 198 -10.16 -24.04 4.54
N ASP A 199 -10.21 -22.77 4.91
CA ASP A 199 -9.62 -21.69 4.11
C ASP A 199 -8.12 -21.89 3.96
N LYS A 200 -7.61 -21.60 2.75
CA LYS A 200 -6.19 -21.60 2.42
C LYS A 200 -5.66 -20.18 2.61
N LEU A 201 -4.67 -20.04 3.46
CA LEU A 201 -3.98 -18.80 3.71
C LEU A 201 -2.59 -18.86 3.05
N ARG A 202 -2.26 -17.86 2.23
CA ARG A 202 -0.91 -17.57 1.76
C ARG A 202 -0.49 -16.21 2.30
N VAL A 203 0.68 -16.15 2.90
CA VAL A 203 1.28 -14.91 3.38
C VAL A 203 2.66 -14.76 2.76
N GLU A 204 2.91 -13.59 2.17
CA GLU A 204 4.24 -13.16 1.75
C GLU A 204 4.69 -12.02 2.68
N MET A 205 5.86 -12.14 3.25
CA MET A 205 6.52 -11.06 3.96
C MET A 205 7.66 -10.51 3.11
N LEU A 206 7.63 -9.21 2.85
CA LEU A 206 8.60 -8.47 2.06
C LEU A 206 9.41 -7.57 2.98
N SER A 207 10.74 -7.56 2.82
CA SER A 207 11.56 -6.52 3.43
C SER A 207 11.30 -5.16 2.77
N LEU A 208 11.30 -4.09 3.56
CA LEU A 208 11.17 -2.72 3.05
C LEU A 208 12.38 -1.89 3.45
N ASP A 209 12.69 -0.90 2.64
CA ASP A 209 13.47 0.23 3.12
C ASP A 209 12.58 1.22 3.90
N ARG A 210 13.19 2.17 4.57
CA ARG A 210 12.46 3.18 5.36
C ARG A 210 11.45 3.97 4.51
N ALA A 211 11.83 4.30 3.27
CA ALA A 211 10.97 5.08 2.38
C ALA A 211 9.71 4.29 2.00
N GLY A 212 9.86 2.97 1.74
CA GLY A 212 8.73 2.08 1.47
C GLY A 212 7.79 1.94 2.64
N TYR A 213 8.33 1.77 3.83
CA TYR A 213 7.53 1.73 5.05
C TYR A 213 6.73 3.02 5.26
N ASP A 214 7.39 4.18 5.18
CA ASP A 214 6.73 5.48 5.36
C ASP A 214 5.65 5.73 4.29
N PHE A 215 5.90 5.33 3.02
CA PHE A 215 4.94 5.40 1.94
C PHE A 215 3.70 4.52 2.21
N LEU A 216 3.90 3.24 2.51
CA LEU A 216 2.81 2.28 2.75
C LEU A 216 2.02 2.61 4.01
N ARG A 217 2.66 3.08 5.07
CA ARG A 217 2.00 3.51 6.30
C ARG A 217 1.00 4.63 6.06
N VAL A 218 1.36 5.62 5.24
CA VAL A 218 0.44 6.71 4.88
C VAL A 218 -0.69 6.20 4.01
N LEU A 219 -0.42 5.35 3.01
CA LEU A 219 -1.47 4.74 2.18
C LEU A 219 -2.45 3.91 3.03
N GLY A 220 -1.95 3.09 3.95
CA GLY A 220 -2.80 2.31 4.87
C GLY A 220 -3.69 3.20 5.73
N THR A 221 -3.17 4.33 6.25
CA THR A 221 -3.99 5.31 6.98
C THR A 221 -5.09 5.90 6.10
N MET A 222 -4.81 6.16 4.83
CA MET A 222 -5.80 6.70 3.89
C MET A 222 -6.88 5.69 3.51
N GLN A 223 -6.58 4.41 3.51
CA GLN A 223 -7.53 3.32 3.22
C GLN A 223 -8.71 3.31 4.21
N TYR A 224 -8.43 3.63 5.47
CA TYR A 224 -9.42 3.65 6.56
C TYR A 224 -10.03 5.04 6.82
N TYR A 225 -9.69 6.04 6.00
CA TYR A 225 -10.25 7.38 6.16
C TYR A 225 -11.72 7.42 5.80
N THR A 226 -12.57 7.74 6.77
CA THR A 226 -14.04 7.84 6.61
C THR A 226 -14.55 9.27 6.58
N GLY A 227 -13.71 10.27 6.82
CA GLY A 227 -14.10 11.68 6.95
C GLY A 227 -14.72 12.01 8.30
N GLY A 228 -14.53 11.17 9.30
CA GLY A 228 -15.02 11.38 10.66
C GLY A 228 -14.28 12.53 11.37
N PRO A 229 -14.88 13.11 12.43
CA PRO A 229 -14.30 14.24 13.15
C PRO A 229 -13.00 13.90 13.91
N PHE A 230 -12.69 12.62 14.05
CA PHE A 230 -11.47 12.11 14.71
C PHE A 230 -10.46 11.52 13.73
N ASP A 231 -10.80 11.47 12.43
CA ASP A 231 -9.87 10.97 11.43
C ASP A 231 -8.78 12.00 11.16
N ALA A 232 -7.55 11.53 11.02
CA ALA A 232 -6.47 12.36 10.52
C ALA A 232 -6.75 12.79 9.07
N PRO A 233 -6.62 14.08 8.73
CA PRO A 233 -6.86 14.50 7.35
C PRO A 233 -5.94 13.76 6.38
N PRO A 234 -6.42 13.40 5.18
CA PRO A 234 -5.61 12.74 4.16
C PRO A 234 -4.35 13.56 3.86
N SER A 235 -3.22 12.90 3.77
CA SER A 235 -1.94 13.51 3.41
C SER A 235 -1.33 12.78 2.22
N ASN A 236 -0.48 13.47 1.45
CA ASN A 236 0.25 12.82 0.37
C ASN A 236 1.24 11.81 0.96
N ALA A 237 1.23 10.58 0.48
CA ALA A 237 2.25 9.60 0.82
C ALA A 237 3.63 10.12 0.35
N PRO A 238 4.69 9.99 1.17
CA PRO A 238 6.03 10.41 0.79
C PRO A 238 6.52 9.58 -0.41
N SER A 239 7.07 10.26 -1.42
CA SER A 239 7.60 9.58 -2.61
C SER A 239 9.13 9.51 -2.53
N ASN A 240 9.72 8.38 -2.94
CA ASN A 240 11.16 8.28 -3.15
C ASN A 240 11.57 8.56 -4.61
N ILE A 241 10.67 9.06 -5.44
CA ILE A 241 10.93 9.42 -6.83
C ILE A 241 11.33 10.89 -6.93
N SER A 242 12.36 11.18 -7.69
CA SER A 242 12.85 12.55 -7.91
C SER A 242 11.89 13.42 -8.73
N ASN A 243 12.19 14.70 -8.83
CA ASN A 243 11.53 15.69 -9.71
C ASN A 243 10.01 15.82 -9.50
N GLY A 244 9.53 15.59 -8.25
CA GLY A 244 8.15 15.83 -7.87
C GLY A 244 7.15 14.81 -8.41
N ALA A 245 7.60 13.69 -8.97
CA ALA A 245 6.75 12.54 -9.22
C ALA A 245 6.27 11.92 -7.89
N ILE A 246 5.14 11.27 -7.93
CA ILE A 246 4.57 10.56 -6.79
C ILE A 246 4.65 9.06 -7.02
N GLY A 247 4.53 8.29 -5.95
CA GLY A 247 4.64 6.84 -5.98
C GLY A 247 5.89 6.32 -5.29
N TYR A 248 6.22 5.08 -5.54
CA TYR A 248 7.31 4.40 -4.86
C TYR A 248 7.97 3.36 -5.77
N PHE A 249 9.29 3.33 -5.74
CA PHE A 249 10.11 2.24 -6.27
C PHE A 249 10.82 1.54 -5.12
N GLY A 250 10.67 0.21 -5.03
CA GLY A 250 11.23 -0.63 -3.98
C GLY A 250 12.05 -1.80 -4.50
N ALA A 251 12.91 -2.31 -3.60
CA ALA A 251 13.62 -3.58 -3.77
C ALA A 251 13.47 -4.39 -2.49
N SER A 252 12.95 -5.62 -2.57
CA SER A 252 12.53 -6.43 -1.43
C SER A 252 12.94 -7.89 -1.57
N ALA A 253 13.46 -8.49 -0.51
CA ALA A 253 13.47 -9.94 -0.38
C ALA A 253 12.09 -10.43 0.06
N VAL A 254 11.72 -11.64 -0.35
CA VAL A 254 10.38 -12.20 -0.10
C VAL A 254 10.50 -13.57 0.56
N THR A 255 9.78 -13.76 1.64
CA THR A 255 9.53 -15.08 2.23
C THR A 255 8.04 -15.40 2.17
N ILE A 256 7.72 -16.67 1.98
CA ILE A 256 6.33 -17.12 1.73
C ILE A 256 5.98 -18.27 2.65
N ILE A 257 4.81 -18.22 3.25
CA ILE A 257 4.24 -19.36 3.97
C ILE A 257 2.82 -19.62 3.46
N ASN A 258 2.50 -20.92 3.29
CA ASN A 258 1.15 -21.37 2.95
C ASN A 258 0.63 -22.24 4.10
N SER A 259 -0.62 -22.04 4.46
CA SER A 259 -1.27 -22.76 5.54
C SER A 259 -2.75 -23.00 5.24
N THR A 260 -3.39 -23.86 6.00
CA THR A 260 -4.82 -24.12 5.91
C THR A 260 -5.42 -24.12 7.31
N VAL A 261 -6.54 -23.43 7.50
CA VAL A 261 -7.29 -23.38 8.76
C VAL A 261 -7.85 -24.75 9.08
N LYS A 262 -7.45 -25.33 10.21
CA LYS A 262 -7.83 -26.70 10.63
C LYS A 262 -9.05 -26.72 11.54
#